data_842ac8edac106883a28d6dcb79475a75
#
_entry.id   842ac8edac106883a28d6dcb79475a75
#
_cell.length_a   1.000
_cell.length_b   1.000
_cell.length_c   1.000
_cell.angle_alpha   90.00
_cell.angle_beta   90.00
_cell.angle_gamma   90.00
#
_symmetry.space_group_name_H-M   'P 1'
#
loop_
_entity.id
_entity.type
_entity.pdbx_description
1 polymer ?
#
loop_
_entity_poly.entity_id
_entity_poly.type
_entity_poly.pdbx_seq_one_letter_code
_entity_poly.pdbx_strand_id
1 'polypeptide(L)'
;MFEIANCLTAMMYLHSPEERIKEYRNLGVNIGKNVFLDYFVTFDAGYPQGITVENNACICKNVTILSHDSSLAVITNFPTICKKTRICENAYIGTGAIILPGVTIGRNTIVGAGSVVVHDLPENMVCVGSPCKPIKSLEQFIAEKTAEMLSNPEGIEYLHHVPESRPNNIELTGDGIYSK
;
A
#
# COMPACT_ATOMS: atom_id res chain seq x y z
N MET A 1 28.09 -8.23 -16.40
CA MET A 1 26.62 -8.27 -16.21
C MET A 1 26.21 -8.47 -14.76
N PHE A 2 26.91 -9.31 -13.96
CA PHE A 2 26.64 -9.51 -12.52
C PHE A 2 26.93 -8.28 -11.63
N GLU A 3 27.92 -7.47 -11.95
CA GLU A 3 28.28 -6.28 -11.16
C GLU A 3 27.26 -5.16 -11.28
N ILE A 4 26.59 -5.01 -12.44
CA ILE A 4 25.55 -3.98 -12.64
C ILE A 4 24.30 -4.33 -11.84
N ALA A 5 23.91 -5.61 -11.75
CA ALA A 5 22.78 -6.05 -10.96
C ALA A 5 23.00 -5.81 -9.45
N ASN A 6 24.20 -6.11 -8.95
CA ASN A 6 24.56 -5.83 -7.55
C ASN A 6 24.63 -4.32 -7.24
N CYS A 7 25.09 -3.51 -8.20
CA CYS A 7 25.13 -2.06 -8.05
C CYS A 7 23.71 -1.46 -8.02
N LEU A 8 22.78 -1.92 -8.88
CA LEU A 8 21.40 -1.48 -8.88
C LEU A 8 20.68 -1.89 -7.58
N THR A 9 20.89 -3.11 -7.08
CA THR A 9 20.33 -3.57 -5.81
C THR A 9 20.89 -2.75 -4.64
N ALA A 10 22.19 -2.48 -4.62
CA ALA A 10 22.81 -1.62 -3.61
C ALA A 10 22.30 -0.17 -3.69
N MET A 11 22.11 0.39 -4.89
CA MET A 11 21.53 1.73 -5.07
C MET A 11 20.09 1.80 -4.57
N MET A 12 19.28 0.76 -4.73
CA MET A 12 17.92 0.71 -4.18
C MET A 12 17.87 0.73 -2.65
N TYR A 13 18.90 0.19 -1.98
CA TYR A 13 19.02 0.27 -0.52
C TYR A 13 19.61 1.59 -0.01
N LEU A 14 20.26 2.37 -0.86
CA LEU A 14 20.94 3.61 -0.46
C LEU A 14 20.02 4.83 -0.51
N HIS A 15 18.87 4.77 -1.20
CA HIS A 15 17.94 5.89 -1.28
C HIS A 15 17.02 5.94 -0.06
N SER A 16 16.90 7.11 0.54
CA SER A 16 15.90 7.37 1.58
C SER A 16 14.47 7.19 1.02
N PRO A 17 13.46 6.96 1.87
CA PRO A 17 12.06 6.93 1.42
C PRO A 17 11.65 8.17 0.64
N GLU A 18 12.14 9.35 1.04
CA GLU A 18 11.89 10.63 0.41
C GLU A 18 12.46 10.72 -1.00
N GLU A 19 13.69 10.21 -1.19
CA GLU A 19 14.34 10.16 -2.51
C GLU A 19 13.58 9.24 -3.46
N ARG A 20 13.16 8.05 -3.02
CA ARG A 20 12.35 7.13 -3.83
C ARG A 20 11.01 7.77 -4.24
N ILE A 21 10.32 8.43 -3.32
CA ILE A 21 9.07 9.17 -3.62
C ILE A 21 9.31 10.24 -4.66
N LYS A 22 10.41 11.00 -4.55
CA LYS A 22 10.78 12.04 -5.51
C LYS A 22 11.02 11.44 -6.90
N GLU A 23 11.71 10.31 -6.99
CA GLU A 23 11.96 9.61 -8.26
C GLU A 23 10.66 9.17 -8.93
N TYR A 24 9.75 8.54 -8.19
CA TYR A 24 8.46 8.11 -8.74
C TYR A 24 7.58 9.30 -9.16
N ARG A 25 7.61 10.42 -8.43
CA ARG A 25 6.94 11.66 -8.86
C ARG A 25 7.52 12.19 -10.16
N ASN A 26 8.84 12.14 -10.34
CA ASN A 26 9.51 12.55 -11.59
C ASN A 26 9.14 11.63 -12.77
N LEU A 27 8.85 10.36 -12.52
CA LEU A 27 8.35 9.40 -13.52
C LEU A 27 6.86 9.63 -13.85
N GLY A 28 6.15 10.48 -13.11
CA GLY A 28 4.75 10.85 -13.36
C GLY A 28 3.73 10.23 -12.41
N VAL A 29 4.15 9.44 -11.41
CA VAL A 29 3.23 8.93 -10.37
C VAL A 29 2.77 10.08 -9.48
N ASN A 30 1.46 10.23 -9.27
CA ASN A 30 0.92 11.21 -8.35
C ASN A 30 0.96 10.66 -6.92
N ILE A 31 1.89 11.15 -6.08
CA ILE A 31 2.05 10.71 -4.70
C ILE A 31 1.81 11.87 -3.75
N GLY A 32 0.88 11.69 -2.81
CA GLY A 32 0.49 12.68 -1.81
C GLY A 32 1.56 12.95 -0.73
N LYS A 33 1.14 13.58 0.36
CA LYS A 33 1.99 13.90 1.52
C LYS A 33 2.01 12.73 2.50
N ASN A 34 3.10 12.59 3.28
CA ASN A 34 3.25 11.62 4.36
C ASN A 34 3.01 10.16 3.90
N VAL A 35 3.27 9.85 2.64
CA VAL A 35 3.18 8.48 2.13
C VAL A 35 4.41 7.72 2.60
N PHE A 36 4.19 6.56 3.24
CA PHE A 36 5.25 5.61 3.52
C PHE A 36 5.42 4.68 2.30
N LEU A 37 6.62 4.64 1.75
CA LEU A 37 6.98 3.80 0.62
C LEU A 37 8.16 2.92 1.00
N ASP A 38 7.90 1.63 1.20
CA ASP A 38 8.91 0.65 1.56
C ASP A 38 9.78 0.26 0.36
N TYR A 39 10.76 -0.63 0.57
CA TYR A 39 11.67 -1.08 -0.48
C TYR A 39 10.97 -1.99 -1.50
N PHE A 40 11.46 -1.95 -2.75
CA PHE A 40 11.01 -2.81 -3.85
C PHE A 40 9.53 -2.66 -4.22
N VAL A 41 8.93 -1.53 -3.90
CA VAL A 41 7.62 -1.18 -4.46
C VAL A 41 7.80 -0.90 -5.95
N THR A 42 6.93 -1.47 -6.77
CA THR A 42 6.95 -1.29 -8.22
C THR A 42 5.70 -0.55 -8.66
N PHE A 43 5.88 0.63 -9.24
CA PHE A 43 4.85 1.33 -9.99
C PHE A 43 4.99 1.03 -11.48
N ASP A 44 3.87 0.91 -12.15
CA ASP A 44 3.81 0.64 -13.59
C ASP A 44 4.53 1.71 -14.41
N ALA A 45 5.62 1.32 -15.10
CA ALA A 45 6.40 2.22 -15.93
C ALA A 45 5.73 2.54 -17.27
N GLY A 46 4.76 1.71 -17.72
CA GLY A 46 4.06 1.90 -19.00
C GLY A 46 3.03 3.04 -18.96
N TYR A 47 2.43 3.31 -17.78
CA TYR A 47 1.48 4.40 -17.62
C TYR A 47 1.53 4.98 -16.19
N PRO A 48 2.67 5.53 -15.74
CA PRO A 48 2.87 5.98 -14.36
C PRO A 48 1.93 7.13 -13.97
N GLN A 49 1.57 8.02 -14.88
CA GLN A 49 0.60 9.10 -14.67
C GLN A 49 -0.83 8.62 -14.44
N GLY A 50 -1.12 7.33 -14.67
CA GLY A 50 -2.37 6.69 -14.32
C GLY A 50 -2.47 6.31 -12.85
N ILE A 51 -1.39 6.43 -12.06
CA ILE A 51 -1.36 6.00 -10.66
C ILE A 51 -1.43 7.20 -9.73
N THR A 52 -2.34 7.12 -8.76
CA THR A 52 -2.46 8.09 -7.67
C THR A 52 -2.38 7.38 -6.32
N VAL A 53 -1.48 7.85 -5.46
CA VAL A 53 -1.37 7.46 -4.05
C VAL A 53 -1.66 8.69 -3.21
N GLU A 54 -2.73 8.66 -2.43
CA GLU A 54 -3.15 9.81 -1.62
C GLU A 54 -2.37 9.93 -0.31
N ASN A 55 -2.67 10.99 0.46
CA ASN A 55 -1.96 11.31 1.69
C ASN A 55 -2.00 10.16 2.71
N ASN A 56 -0.95 10.04 3.50
CA ASN A 56 -0.83 9.11 4.62
C ASN A 56 -0.96 7.61 4.24
N ALA A 57 -1.00 7.26 2.96
CA ALA A 57 -1.02 5.86 2.55
C ALA A 57 0.30 5.16 2.91
N CYS A 58 0.21 3.87 3.22
CA CYS A 58 1.35 3.02 3.55
C CYS A 58 1.45 1.90 2.50
N ILE A 59 2.54 1.89 1.76
CA ILE A 59 2.82 0.86 0.74
C ILE A 59 4.00 0.03 1.21
N CYS A 60 3.74 -1.22 1.59
CA CYS A 60 4.75 -2.12 2.11
C CYS A 60 5.64 -2.71 1.02
N LYS A 61 6.68 -3.42 1.45
CA LYS A 61 7.70 -4.04 0.61
C LYS A 61 7.10 -4.95 -0.47
N ASN A 62 7.72 -4.93 -1.66
CA ASN A 62 7.38 -5.79 -2.81
C ASN A 62 5.95 -5.62 -3.34
N VAL A 63 5.27 -4.53 -3.04
CA VAL A 63 3.96 -4.22 -3.63
C VAL A 63 4.12 -3.83 -5.09
N THR A 64 3.23 -4.33 -5.95
CA THR A 64 3.16 -3.97 -7.37
C THR A 64 1.85 -3.26 -7.66
N ILE A 65 1.91 -2.05 -8.25
CA ILE A 65 0.75 -1.25 -8.63
C ILE A 65 0.77 -1.04 -10.13
N LEU A 66 -0.24 -1.59 -10.80
CA LEU A 66 -0.37 -1.57 -12.25
C LEU A 66 -1.42 -0.54 -12.70
N SER A 67 -1.24 -0.01 -13.90
CA SER A 67 -2.13 0.97 -14.53
C SER A 67 -2.37 0.71 -16.02
N HIS A 68 -1.70 -0.32 -16.61
CA HIS A 68 -1.95 -0.73 -17.98
C HIS A 68 -2.02 -2.25 -18.11
N ASP A 69 -2.65 -2.70 -19.19
CA ASP A 69 -2.72 -4.10 -19.60
C ASP A 69 -2.48 -4.19 -21.11
N SER A 70 -1.40 -4.87 -21.48
CA SER A 70 -0.99 -5.12 -22.85
C SER A 70 -1.30 -6.55 -23.32
N SER A 71 -1.99 -7.37 -22.55
CA SER A 71 -2.23 -8.78 -22.86
C SER A 71 -2.93 -8.97 -24.20
N LEU A 72 -3.97 -8.20 -24.47
CA LEU A 72 -4.69 -8.23 -25.74
C LEU A 72 -3.85 -7.67 -26.90
N ALA A 73 -3.00 -6.69 -26.66
CA ALA A 73 -2.13 -6.13 -27.70
C ALA A 73 -1.10 -7.15 -28.20
N VAL A 74 -0.65 -8.06 -27.33
CA VAL A 74 0.29 -9.14 -27.69
C VAL A 74 -0.38 -10.27 -28.48
N ILE A 75 -1.64 -10.60 -28.11
CA ILE A 75 -2.36 -11.74 -28.71
C ILE A 75 -3.13 -11.32 -29.98
N THR A 76 -3.53 -10.05 -30.04
CA THR A 76 -4.36 -9.49 -31.12
C THR A 76 -3.79 -8.13 -31.53
N ASN A 77 -4.37 -7.49 -32.55
CA ASN A 77 -4.04 -6.10 -32.91
C ASN A 77 -4.81 -5.06 -32.07
N PHE A 78 -5.25 -5.44 -30.86
CA PHE A 78 -5.93 -4.52 -29.96
C PHE A 78 -4.93 -3.55 -29.29
N PRO A 79 -5.32 -2.30 -29.01
CA PRO A 79 -4.42 -1.38 -28.31
C PRO A 79 -4.20 -1.81 -26.85
N THR A 80 -3.08 -1.39 -26.26
CA THR A 80 -2.85 -1.48 -24.81
C THR A 80 -3.92 -0.68 -24.05
N ILE A 81 -4.47 -1.29 -23.01
CA ILE A 81 -5.52 -0.68 -22.19
C ILE A 81 -4.88 0.00 -20.99
N CYS A 82 -5.02 1.33 -20.88
CA CYS A 82 -4.57 2.11 -19.74
C CYS A 82 -5.75 2.48 -18.85
N LYS A 83 -5.62 2.30 -17.53
CA LYS A 83 -6.65 2.62 -16.54
C LYS A 83 -6.06 3.34 -15.34
N LYS A 84 -6.84 4.25 -14.74
CA LYS A 84 -6.41 4.98 -13.54
C LYS A 84 -6.55 4.10 -12.31
N THR A 85 -5.44 3.87 -11.60
CA THR A 85 -5.38 3.12 -10.34
C THR A 85 -5.18 4.09 -9.19
N ARG A 86 -5.97 3.95 -8.12
CA ARG A 86 -5.99 4.90 -7.02
C ARG A 86 -5.88 4.20 -5.66
N ILE A 87 -4.94 4.64 -4.85
CA ILE A 87 -4.80 4.26 -3.45
C ILE A 87 -5.24 5.47 -2.63
N CYS A 88 -6.41 5.36 -1.96
CA CYS A 88 -6.98 6.48 -1.22
C CYS A 88 -6.25 6.72 0.11
N GLU A 89 -6.58 7.86 0.72
CA GLU A 89 -5.98 8.35 1.95
C GLU A 89 -6.02 7.31 3.08
N ASN A 90 -4.93 7.20 3.85
CA ASN A 90 -4.73 6.27 4.96
C ASN A 90 -4.83 4.77 4.58
N ALA A 91 -4.89 4.41 3.31
CA ALA A 91 -4.90 3.00 2.94
C ALA A 91 -3.56 2.34 3.28
N TYR A 92 -3.63 1.08 3.71
CA TYR A 92 -2.48 0.24 4.01
C TYR A 92 -2.41 -0.92 3.02
N ILE A 93 -1.32 -1.03 2.28
CA ILE A 93 -1.10 -2.09 1.29
C ILE A 93 0.00 -3.02 1.80
N GLY A 94 -0.41 -4.23 2.19
CA GLY A 94 0.47 -5.24 2.78
C GLY A 94 1.51 -5.77 1.81
N THR A 95 2.60 -6.26 2.36
CA THR A 95 3.78 -6.79 1.64
C THR A 95 3.40 -7.75 0.51
N GLY A 96 3.96 -7.54 -0.68
CA GLY A 96 3.77 -8.43 -1.82
C GLY A 96 2.37 -8.40 -2.45
N ALA A 97 1.50 -7.46 -2.08
CA ALA A 97 0.21 -7.30 -2.74
C ALA A 97 0.37 -6.80 -4.18
N ILE A 98 -0.56 -7.20 -5.05
CA ILE A 98 -0.61 -6.79 -6.47
C ILE A 98 -1.93 -6.08 -6.69
N ILE A 99 -1.87 -4.84 -7.18
CA ILE A 99 -3.03 -4.01 -7.51
C ILE A 99 -3.15 -3.93 -9.03
N LEU A 100 -4.26 -4.43 -9.58
CA LEU A 100 -4.48 -4.46 -11.03
C LEU A 100 -4.91 -3.09 -11.59
N PRO A 101 -4.77 -2.89 -12.92
CA PRO A 101 -5.10 -1.63 -13.58
C PRO A 101 -6.58 -1.23 -13.39
N GLY A 102 -6.80 0.02 -12.99
CA GLY A 102 -8.15 0.58 -12.84
C GLY A 102 -8.79 0.37 -11.48
N VAL A 103 -8.09 -0.24 -10.54
CA VAL A 103 -8.60 -0.48 -9.18
C VAL A 103 -8.49 0.77 -8.31
N THR A 104 -9.53 1.01 -7.52
CA THR A 104 -9.55 1.98 -6.42
C THR A 104 -9.54 1.25 -5.07
N ILE A 105 -8.55 1.54 -4.22
CA ILE A 105 -8.54 1.11 -2.82
C ILE A 105 -9.14 2.22 -1.98
N GLY A 106 -10.23 1.93 -1.26
CA GLY A 106 -10.94 2.90 -0.44
C GLY A 106 -10.11 3.46 0.72
N ARG A 107 -10.57 4.59 1.28
CA ARG A 107 -9.95 5.25 2.44
C ARG A 107 -9.91 4.32 3.65
N ASN A 108 -8.84 4.40 4.46
CA ASN A 108 -8.66 3.61 5.68
C ASN A 108 -8.77 2.08 5.45
N THR A 109 -8.58 1.61 4.23
CA THR A 109 -8.71 0.19 3.89
C THR A 109 -7.36 -0.51 4.01
N ILE A 110 -7.38 -1.69 4.64
CA ILE A 110 -6.21 -2.55 4.80
C ILE A 110 -6.28 -3.66 3.76
N VAL A 111 -5.28 -3.73 2.90
CA VAL A 111 -5.05 -4.86 2.00
C VAL A 111 -4.01 -5.78 2.63
N GLY A 112 -4.38 -7.03 2.90
CA GLY A 112 -3.48 -8.01 3.50
C GLY A 112 -2.32 -8.40 2.59
N ALA A 113 -1.22 -8.86 3.19
CA ALA A 113 -0.03 -9.29 2.47
C ALA A 113 -0.34 -10.37 1.43
N GLY A 114 0.33 -10.35 0.27
CA GLY A 114 0.19 -11.32 -0.81
C GLY A 114 -1.17 -11.29 -1.53
N SER A 115 -2.02 -10.31 -1.27
CA SER A 115 -3.34 -10.20 -1.93
C SER A 115 -3.22 -9.74 -3.37
N VAL A 116 -4.14 -10.23 -4.25
CA VAL A 116 -4.28 -9.75 -5.62
C VAL A 116 -5.61 -9.02 -5.77
N VAL A 117 -5.54 -7.69 -5.91
CA VAL A 117 -6.72 -6.84 -5.98
C VAL A 117 -7.11 -6.63 -7.45
N VAL A 118 -8.25 -7.20 -7.82
CA VAL A 118 -8.77 -7.20 -9.20
C VAL A 118 -10.01 -6.31 -9.37
N HIS A 119 -10.61 -5.84 -8.27
CA HIS A 119 -11.77 -4.96 -8.23
C HIS A 119 -11.59 -3.89 -7.17
N ASP A 120 -12.36 -2.81 -7.24
CA ASP A 120 -12.40 -1.76 -6.24
C ASP A 120 -12.70 -2.34 -4.86
N LEU A 121 -12.02 -1.81 -3.84
CA LEU A 121 -12.26 -2.16 -2.45
C LEU A 121 -12.92 -0.97 -1.74
N PRO A 122 -13.99 -1.22 -0.96
CA PRO A 122 -14.67 -0.16 -0.21
C PRO A 122 -13.77 0.43 0.88
N GLU A 123 -14.14 1.60 1.37
CA GLU A 123 -13.46 2.24 2.50
C GLU A 123 -13.73 1.53 3.82
N ASN A 124 -12.83 1.74 4.81
CA ASN A 124 -12.95 1.26 6.19
C ASN A 124 -13.08 -0.29 6.30
N MET A 125 -12.38 -1.03 5.44
CA MET A 125 -12.42 -2.48 5.41
C MET A 125 -11.04 -3.10 5.56
N VAL A 126 -11.02 -4.35 6.03
CA VAL A 126 -9.88 -5.27 5.91
C VAL A 126 -10.18 -6.26 4.80
N CYS A 127 -9.30 -6.31 3.82
CA CYS A 127 -9.48 -7.10 2.59
C CYS A 127 -8.27 -8.01 2.38
N VAL A 128 -8.51 -9.26 2.02
CA VAL A 128 -7.43 -10.25 1.82
C VAL A 128 -7.74 -11.21 0.68
N GLY A 129 -6.71 -11.88 0.18
CA GLY A 129 -6.83 -13.03 -0.71
C GLY A 129 -6.54 -12.75 -2.18
N SER A 130 -6.68 -13.79 -3.00
CA SER A 130 -6.54 -13.76 -4.45
C SER A 130 -7.70 -14.54 -5.08
N PRO A 131 -8.71 -13.88 -5.62
CA PRO A 131 -8.92 -12.43 -5.67
C PRO A 131 -9.18 -11.83 -4.27
N CYS A 132 -8.68 -10.60 -4.05
CA CYS A 132 -8.84 -9.89 -2.78
C CYS A 132 -10.31 -9.51 -2.56
N LYS A 133 -10.81 -9.77 -1.33
CA LYS A 133 -12.19 -9.48 -0.93
C LYS A 133 -12.24 -8.90 0.47
N PRO A 134 -13.21 -8.01 0.78
CA PRO A 134 -13.49 -7.59 2.14
C PRO A 134 -13.84 -8.78 3.03
N ILE A 135 -13.24 -8.85 4.23
CA ILE A 135 -13.50 -9.92 5.21
C ILE A 135 -14.11 -9.41 6.51
N LYS A 136 -13.82 -8.16 6.90
CA LYS A 136 -14.38 -7.49 8.08
C LYS A 136 -14.24 -5.99 7.99
N SER A 137 -14.99 -5.26 8.80
CA SER A 137 -14.81 -3.81 8.92
C SER A 137 -13.51 -3.48 9.67
N LEU A 138 -12.98 -2.28 9.41
CA LEU A 138 -11.83 -1.76 10.15
C LEU A 138 -12.12 -1.66 11.65
N GLU A 139 -13.34 -1.26 12.03
CA GLU A 139 -13.79 -1.19 13.42
C GLU A 139 -13.71 -2.56 14.13
N GLN A 140 -14.25 -3.61 13.48
CA GLN A 140 -14.15 -4.99 13.99
C GLN A 140 -12.69 -5.43 14.15
N PHE A 141 -11.84 -5.12 13.18
CA PHE A 141 -10.43 -5.45 13.23
C PHE A 141 -9.70 -4.74 14.39
N ILE A 142 -9.99 -3.45 14.61
CA ILE A 142 -9.44 -2.69 15.73
C ILE A 142 -9.89 -3.31 17.06
N ALA A 143 -11.19 -3.63 17.22
CA ALA A 143 -11.71 -4.24 18.44
C ALA A 143 -11.05 -5.59 18.74
N GLU A 144 -10.90 -6.46 17.72
CA GLU A 144 -10.21 -7.76 17.86
C GLU A 144 -8.75 -7.58 18.30
N LYS A 145 -8.02 -6.67 17.64
CA LYS A 145 -6.61 -6.42 17.97
C LYS A 145 -6.44 -5.82 19.35
N THR A 146 -7.34 -4.93 19.75
CA THR A 146 -7.36 -4.38 21.10
C THR A 146 -7.58 -5.48 22.15
N ALA A 147 -8.56 -6.36 21.93
CA ALA A 147 -8.82 -7.47 22.84
C ALA A 147 -7.63 -8.45 22.93
N GLU A 148 -6.96 -8.75 21.80
CA GLU A 148 -5.74 -9.57 21.74
C GLU A 148 -4.62 -8.93 22.58
N MET A 149 -4.40 -7.62 22.44
CA MET A 149 -3.39 -6.87 23.20
C MET A 149 -3.65 -6.89 24.71
N LEU A 150 -4.89 -6.70 25.10
CA LEU A 150 -5.29 -6.70 26.52
C LEU A 150 -5.20 -8.10 27.16
N SER A 151 -5.44 -9.16 26.40
CA SER A 151 -5.42 -10.53 26.90
C SER A 151 -4.01 -11.12 27.01
N ASN A 152 -3.03 -10.61 26.27
CA ASN A 152 -1.65 -11.10 26.27
C ASN A 152 -0.62 -9.95 26.23
N PRO A 153 -0.57 -9.10 27.28
CA PRO A 153 0.29 -7.94 27.28
C PRO A 153 1.80 -8.26 27.28
N GLU A 154 2.20 -9.45 27.76
CA GLU A 154 3.61 -9.86 27.81
C GLU A 154 4.10 -10.47 26.49
N GLY A 155 3.20 -10.91 25.60
CA GLY A 155 3.51 -11.55 24.32
C GLY A 155 3.68 -10.59 23.15
N ILE A 156 3.48 -9.29 23.35
CA ILE A 156 3.49 -8.28 22.28
C ILE A 156 4.50 -7.19 22.59
N GLU A 157 5.59 -7.16 21.85
CA GLU A 157 6.50 -6.01 21.87
C GLU A 157 5.95 -4.90 20.98
N TYR A 158 5.71 -3.72 21.56
CA TYR A 158 5.27 -2.54 20.82
C TYR A 158 6.48 -1.76 20.31
N LEU A 159 6.68 -1.79 19.01
CA LEU A 159 7.56 -0.83 18.36
C LEU A 159 6.79 0.49 18.20
N HIS A 160 7.03 1.46 19.09
CA HIS A 160 6.52 2.83 18.96
C HIS A 160 7.10 3.48 17.70
N HIS A 161 6.51 3.23 16.56
CA HIS A 161 6.86 3.87 15.28
C HIS A 161 5.60 4.41 14.59
N VAL A 162 4.79 5.15 15.34
CA VAL A 162 3.73 5.97 14.73
C VAL A 162 4.37 7.33 14.44
N PRO A 163 4.50 7.73 13.17
CA PRO A 163 4.95 9.09 12.85
C PRO A 163 4.03 10.10 13.54
N GLU A 164 4.58 11.08 14.26
CA GLU A 164 3.84 12.13 14.97
C GLU A 164 2.87 12.92 14.08
N SER A 165 3.00 12.78 12.76
CA SER A 165 2.22 13.49 11.74
C SER A 165 0.92 12.80 11.31
N ARG A 166 0.56 11.62 11.85
CA ARG A 166 -0.71 10.97 11.47
C ARG A 166 -1.88 11.56 12.25
N PRO A 167 -2.92 12.10 11.59
CA PRO A 167 -4.02 12.84 12.23
C PRO A 167 -4.95 12.00 13.13
N ASN A 168 -4.77 10.69 13.19
CA ASN A 168 -5.57 9.76 13.99
C ASN A 168 -4.69 8.95 14.95
N ASN A 169 -3.95 9.63 15.83
CA ASN A 169 -3.27 8.94 16.91
C ASN A 169 -4.31 8.34 17.86
N ILE A 170 -4.44 7.02 17.80
CA ILE A 170 -5.12 6.26 18.85
C ILE A 170 -4.14 6.25 20.03
N GLU A 171 -4.38 7.05 21.05
CA GLU A 171 -3.61 6.98 22.29
C GLU A 171 -4.02 5.72 23.06
N LEU A 172 -3.06 4.82 23.26
CA LEU A 172 -3.20 3.70 24.18
C LEU A 172 -2.98 4.26 25.59
N THR A 173 -4.05 4.51 26.34
CA THR A 173 -3.95 4.78 27.78
C THR A 173 -4.20 3.48 28.54
N GLY A 174 -3.69 3.36 29.78
CA GLY A 174 -3.83 2.14 30.57
C GLY A 174 -5.28 1.66 30.84
N ASP A 175 -6.27 2.46 30.42
CA ASP A 175 -7.70 2.22 30.64
C ASP A 175 -8.47 1.93 29.33
N GLY A 176 -7.80 1.82 28.20
CA GLY A 176 -8.43 1.54 26.90
C GLY A 176 -7.98 2.45 25.76
N ILE A 177 -8.45 2.13 24.56
CA ILE A 177 -8.17 2.90 23.33
C ILE A 177 -9.22 4.01 23.21
N TYR A 178 -8.77 5.25 23.13
CA TYR A 178 -9.64 6.40 22.88
C TYR A 178 -9.22 7.08 21.56
N SER A 179 -10.20 7.29 20.68
CA SER A 179 -10.06 8.19 19.52
C SER A 179 -10.24 9.63 20.00
N LYS A 180 -9.34 10.52 19.66
CA LYS A 180 -9.59 11.97 19.66
C LYS A 180 -10.16 12.41 18.33
#